data_30197e2579d3e62141bea482c4ed61b7
#
_entry.id   30197e2579d3e62141bea482c4ed61b7
#
_cell.length_a   1.000
_cell.length_b   1.000
_cell.length_c   1.000
_cell.angle_alpha   90.00
_cell.angle_beta   90.00
_cell.angle_gamma   90.00
#
_symmetry.space_group_name_H-M   'P 1'
#
loop_
_entity.id
_entity.type
_entity.pdbx_description
1 polymer ?
#
loop_
_entity_poly.entity_id
_entity_poly.type
_entity_poly.pdbx_seq_one_letter_code
_entity_poly.pdbx_strand_id
1 'polypeptide(L)'
;GIVATNRPVTREAAELMKPIFLEIIMAPKFSEGALEVLCTKKNLRLLEVDMSRGAVDPKQYVSVNGGLLVQDLDVATKQVVEEMCVTKAKPAASQMEDLNFGWHIVKPVKSNAIVVVRDGRTLGVGAGQMNRIGSAEIALKQAHAAGFTEGLVMASDGFFPFDDCVALAAEYGVTAIVQPGGSVRDEDSIRKADEKGIAMLFTGERHFKH
;
A
#
# COMPACT_ATOMS: atom_id res chain seq x y z
N GLY A 1 -12.73 -3.93 14.99
CA GLY A 1 -11.49 -3.66 14.24
C GLY A 1 -10.39 -3.05 15.11
N ILE A 2 -9.18 -2.91 14.55
CA ILE A 2 -8.00 -2.34 15.21
C ILE A 2 -7.47 -1.21 14.34
N VAL A 3 -7.16 -0.06 14.96
CA VAL A 3 -6.54 1.10 14.30
C VAL A 3 -5.21 1.40 14.97
N ALA A 4 -4.18 1.66 14.18
CA ALA A 4 -2.91 2.19 14.65
C ALA A 4 -2.62 3.52 13.94
N THR A 5 -2.13 4.50 14.69
CA THR A 5 -1.73 5.81 14.17
C THR A 5 -0.28 6.08 14.53
N ASN A 6 0.45 6.74 13.63
CA ASN A 6 1.83 7.19 13.88
C ASN A 6 1.90 8.64 14.40
N ARG A 7 0.74 9.24 14.69
CA ARG A 7 0.60 10.59 15.24
C ARG A 7 -0.42 10.58 16.39
N PRO A 8 -0.38 11.58 17.28
CA PRO A 8 -1.40 11.72 18.32
C PRO A 8 -2.82 11.76 17.74
N VAL A 9 -3.74 11.07 18.38
CA VAL A 9 -5.16 11.10 18.02
C VAL A 9 -5.78 12.39 18.57
N THR A 10 -6.35 13.21 17.67
CA THR A 10 -7.07 14.44 18.02
C THR A 10 -8.55 14.15 18.28
N ARG A 11 -9.30 15.14 18.81
CA ARG A 11 -10.74 15.06 18.99
C ARG A 11 -11.47 14.75 17.66
N GLU A 12 -11.08 15.45 16.59
CA GLU A 12 -11.71 15.29 15.26
C GLU A 12 -11.51 13.88 14.72
N ALA A 13 -10.28 13.35 14.83
CA ALA A 13 -10.00 11.96 14.44
C ALA A 13 -10.80 10.96 15.30
N ALA A 14 -10.93 11.21 16.60
CA ALA A 14 -11.69 10.39 17.51
C ALA A 14 -13.19 10.37 17.16
N GLU A 15 -13.76 11.51 16.78
CA GLU A 15 -15.15 11.62 16.34
C GLU A 15 -15.41 10.82 15.07
N LEU A 16 -14.47 10.81 14.11
CA LEU A 16 -14.56 9.98 12.90
C LEU A 16 -14.42 8.47 13.21
N MET A 17 -13.63 8.10 14.22
CA MET A 17 -13.47 6.71 14.64
C MET A 17 -14.66 6.20 15.46
N LYS A 18 -15.35 7.07 16.17
CA LYS A 18 -16.42 6.69 17.11
C LYS A 18 -17.54 5.86 16.48
N PRO A 19 -18.06 6.13 15.26
CA PRO A 19 -19.12 5.32 14.65
C PRO A 19 -18.65 3.94 14.20
N ILE A 20 -17.32 3.72 14.07
CA ILE A 20 -16.75 2.46 13.60
C ILE A 20 -16.72 1.46 14.75
N PHE A 21 -16.97 0.18 14.46
CA PHE A 21 -16.75 -0.89 15.43
C PHE A 21 -15.26 -1.16 15.58
N LEU A 22 -14.68 -0.57 16.63
CA LEU A 22 -13.27 -0.72 16.99
C LEU A 22 -13.15 -1.35 18.38
N GLU A 23 -12.17 -2.23 18.53
CA GLU A 23 -11.82 -2.92 19.79
C GLU A 23 -10.55 -2.33 20.39
N ILE A 24 -9.61 -1.89 19.53
CA ILE A 24 -8.32 -1.34 19.94
C ILE A 24 -7.99 -0.13 19.07
N ILE A 25 -7.50 0.94 19.69
CA ILE A 25 -6.81 2.03 19.01
C ILE A 25 -5.43 2.18 19.63
N MET A 26 -4.38 2.13 18.81
CA MET A 26 -2.99 2.36 19.21
C MET A 26 -2.50 3.69 18.64
N ALA A 27 -1.87 4.51 19.47
CA ALA A 27 -1.33 5.81 19.08
C ALA A 27 -0.12 6.16 19.93
N PRO A 28 0.76 7.07 19.48
CA PRO A 28 1.81 7.60 20.35
C PRO A 28 1.23 8.41 21.52
N LYS A 29 0.06 9.04 21.33
CA LYS A 29 -0.66 9.79 22.37
C LYS A 29 -2.12 10.03 21.98
N PHE A 30 -2.96 10.31 22.98
CA PHE A 30 -4.33 10.78 22.79
C PHE A 30 -4.47 12.19 23.39
N SER A 31 -5.13 13.11 22.68
CA SER A 31 -5.49 14.40 23.25
C SER A 31 -6.61 14.24 24.30
N GLU A 32 -6.74 15.18 25.22
CA GLU A 32 -7.84 15.17 26.20
C GLU A 32 -9.21 15.08 25.50
N GLY A 33 -9.43 15.87 24.45
CA GLY A 33 -10.66 15.79 23.67
C GLY A 33 -10.89 14.45 22.98
N ALA A 34 -9.83 13.74 22.57
CA ALA A 34 -9.95 12.39 22.02
C ALA A 34 -10.39 11.39 23.09
N LEU A 35 -9.81 11.48 24.30
CA LEU A 35 -10.20 10.65 25.42
C LEU A 35 -11.66 10.87 25.83
N GLU A 36 -12.13 12.12 25.88
CA GLU A 36 -13.55 12.43 26.14
C GLU A 36 -14.49 11.72 25.18
N VAL A 37 -14.14 11.66 23.89
CA VAL A 37 -14.94 11.02 22.85
C VAL A 37 -14.89 9.51 22.94
N LEU A 38 -13.68 8.92 23.02
CA LEU A 38 -13.45 7.49 22.90
C LEU A 38 -13.76 6.70 24.18
N CYS A 39 -13.52 7.27 25.37
CA CYS A 39 -13.83 6.64 26.65
C CYS A 39 -15.33 6.45 26.90
N THR A 40 -16.20 7.05 26.07
CA THR A 40 -17.63 6.74 26.07
C THR A 40 -17.93 5.29 25.68
N LYS A 41 -16.98 4.61 25.00
CA LYS A 41 -17.09 3.21 24.57
C LYS A 41 -16.41 2.29 25.59
N LYS A 42 -17.18 1.64 26.45
CA LYS A 42 -16.70 0.82 27.58
C LYS A 42 -15.75 -0.32 27.21
N ASN A 43 -15.87 -0.88 26.00
CA ASN A 43 -15.09 -2.05 25.55
C ASN A 43 -13.94 -1.66 24.61
N LEU A 44 -13.74 -0.38 24.31
CA LEU A 44 -12.64 0.10 23.46
C LEU A 44 -11.37 0.21 24.32
N ARG A 45 -10.28 -0.37 23.83
CA ARG A 45 -8.97 -0.30 24.46
C ARG A 45 -8.13 0.75 23.76
N LEU A 46 -7.63 1.72 24.51
CA LEU A 46 -6.74 2.77 24.01
C LEU A 46 -5.33 2.45 24.53
N LEU A 47 -4.37 2.27 23.61
CA LEU A 47 -3.00 1.92 23.91
C LEU A 47 -2.07 3.06 23.46
N GLU A 48 -1.34 3.64 24.41
CA GLU A 48 -0.22 4.51 24.09
C GLU A 48 1.02 3.66 23.83
N VAL A 49 1.63 3.85 22.66
CA VAL A 49 2.77 3.06 22.17
C VAL A 49 3.90 3.98 21.75
N ASP A 50 5.08 3.72 22.29
CA ASP A 50 6.30 4.42 21.84
C ASP A 50 6.67 4.01 20.42
N MET A 51 6.39 4.86 19.46
CA MET A 51 6.69 4.65 18.04
C MET A 51 8.16 4.95 17.67
N SER A 52 8.97 5.44 18.62
CA SER A 52 10.40 5.73 18.39
C SER A 52 11.26 4.45 18.40
N ARG A 53 10.75 3.38 18.97
CA ARG A 53 11.45 2.10 19.04
C ARG A 53 11.35 1.38 17.70
N GLY A 54 12.48 1.28 17.00
CA GLY A 54 12.63 0.39 15.84
C GLY A 54 12.51 -1.09 16.24
N ALA A 55 12.48 -1.98 15.24
CA ALA A 55 12.52 -3.42 15.48
C ALA A 55 13.77 -3.80 16.31
N VAL A 56 13.57 -4.49 17.43
CA VAL A 56 14.65 -4.92 18.31
C VAL A 56 15.48 -6.02 17.65
N ASP A 57 14.84 -6.89 16.87
CA ASP A 57 15.49 -7.93 16.08
C ASP A 57 15.25 -7.65 14.59
N PRO A 58 16.32 -7.47 13.78
CA PRO A 58 16.20 -7.24 12.34
C PRO A 58 15.86 -8.51 11.56
N LYS A 59 15.56 -9.64 12.22
CA LYS A 59 15.26 -10.93 11.61
C LYS A 59 13.79 -11.28 11.66
N GLN A 60 13.34 -11.95 10.61
CA GLN A 60 12.06 -12.65 10.58
C GLN A 60 12.29 -14.15 10.73
N TYR A 61 11.51 -14.79 11.58
CA TYR A 61 11.56 -16.21 11.86
C TYR A 61 10.24 -16.87 11.45
N VAL A 62 10.32 -17.91 10.64
CA VAL A 62 9.13 -18.66 10.22
C VAL A 62 9.36 -20.15 10.51
N SER A 63 8.53 -20.74 11.37
CA SER A 63 8.57 -22.16 11.68
C SER A 63 8.11 -22.99 10.47
N VAL A 64 8.90 -23.99 10.12
CA VAL A 64 8.54 -24.97 9.07
C VAL A 64 8.72 -26.38 9.63
N ASN A 65 8.16 -27.38 8.95
CA ASN A 65 8.33 -28.76 9.38
C ASN A 65 9.81 -29.16 9.34
N GLY A 66 10.37 -29.49 10.50
CA GLY A 66 11.76 -29.90 10.67
C GLY A 66 12.77 -28.75 10.72
N GLY A 67 12.35 -27.48 10.82
CA GLY A 67 13.29 -26.37 10.86
C GLY A 67 12.69 -24.98 11.07
N LEU A 68 13.55 -24.01 10.84
CA LEU A 68 13.24 -22.59 10.96
C LEU A 68 13.81 -21.83 9.76
N LEU A 69 12.98 -21.08 9.06
CA LEU A 69 13.44 -20.11 8.05
C LEU A 69 13.79 -18.81 8.75
N VAL A 70 14.97 -18.27 8.47
CA VAL A 70 15.44 -17.00 9.02
C VAL A 70 15.86 -16.10 7.88
N GLN A 71 15.33 -14.89 7.86
CA GLN A 71 15.67 -13.86 6.88
C GLN A 71 15.73 -12.49 7.53
N ASP A 72 16.38 -11.55 6.86
CA ASP A 72 16.36 -10.15 7.28
C ASP A 72 14.96 -9.57 7.11
N LEU A 73 14.55 -8.71 8.05
CA LEU A 73 13.33 -7.93 7.89
C LEU A 73 13.51 -6.95 6.73
N ASP A 74 12.49 -6.84 5.90
CA ASP A 74 12.39 -5.81 4.88
C ASP A 74 12.03 -4.47 5.54
N VAL A 75 13.02 -3.80 6.12
CA VAL A 75 12.84 -2.54 6.86
C VAL A 75 13.02 -1.29 6.00
N ALA A 76 13.83 -1.38 4.94
CA ALA A 76 14.07 -0.28 4.03
C ALA A 76 12.90 -0.11 3.06
N THR A 77 12.57 1.15 2.76
CA THR A 77 11.65 1.49 1.68
C THR A 77 12.23 2.69 0.95
N LYS A 78 12.56 2.48 -0.32
CA LYS A 78 13.11 3.51 -1.18
C LYS A 78 12.05 4.56 -1.47
N GLN A 79 12.40 5.83 -1.37
CA GLN A 79 11.51 6.88 -1.82
C GLN A 79 11.37 6.82 -3.34
N VAL A 80 10.14 6.86 -3.82
CA VAL A 80 9.83 6.92 -5.25
C VAL A 80 10.07 8.35 -5.72
N VAL A 81 10.92 8.51 -6.74
CA VAL A 81 11.29 9.80 -7.32
C VAL A 81 11.04 9.80 -8.83
N GLU A 82 10.89 11.00 -9.42
CA GLU A 82 10.49 11.14 -10.83
C GLU A 82 11.52 10.53 -11.80
N GLU A 83 12.80 10.51 -11.44
CA GLU A 83 13.88 9.91 -12.24
C GLU A 83 13.71 8.40 -12.44
N MET A 84 12.88 7.73 -11.64
CA MET A 84 12.51 6.32 -11.80
C MET A 84 11.49 6.08 -12.90
N CYS A 85 10.94 7.15 -13.51
CA CYS A 85 9.92 7.03 -14.54
C CYS A 85 10.51 6.53 -15.85
N VAL A 86 10.00 5.37 -16.31
CA VAL A 86 10.48 4.66 -17.51
C VAL A 86 9.59 4.90 -18.75
N THR A 87 8.45 5.59 -18.58
CA THR A 87 7.50 5.89 -19.67
C THR A 87 7.63 7.33 -20.18
N LYS A 88 7.01 7.61 -21.32
CA LYS A 88 6.91 8.96 -21.91
C LYS A 88 6.04 9.88 -21.05
N ALA A 89 4.88 9.37 -20.61
CA ALA A 89 4.03 10.09 -19.66
C ALA A 89 4.77 10.20 -18.31
N LYS A 90 4.70 11.40 -17.71
CA LYS A 90 5.29 11.67 -16.39
C LYS A 90 4.20 11.85 -15.36
N PRO A 91 4.43 11.40 -14.11
CA PRO A 91 3.45 11.60 -13.06
C PRO A 91 3.34 13.08 -12.66
N ALA A 92 2.13 13.53 -12.37
CA ALA A 92 1.90 14.83 -11.74
C ALA A 92 2.35 14.81 -10.28
N ALA A 93 2.55 15.98 -9.66
CA ALA A 93 2.99 16.08 -8.27
C ALA A 93 2.07 15.33 -7.28
N SER A 94 0.75 15.44 -7.45
CA SER A 94 -0.23 14.70 -6.64
C SER A 94 -0.13 13.18 -6.83
N GLN A 95 0.17 12.72 -8.03
CA GLN A 95 0.41 11.30 -8.30
C GLN A 95 1.71 10.81 -7.66
N MET A 96 2.75 11.66 -7.56
CA MET A 96 3.98 11.29 -6.87
C MET A 96 3.77 11.05 -5.38
N GLU A 97 2.89 11.82 -4.74
CA GLU A 97 2.49 11.58 -3.34
C GLU A 97 1.78 10.24 -3.20
N ASP A 98 0.82 9.95 -4.09
CA ASP A 98 0.08 8.69 -4.10
C ASP A 98 0.96 7.48 -4.47
N LEU A 99 1.93 7.65 -5.41
CA LEU A 99 2.91 6.61 -5.75
C LEU A 99 3.77 6.24 -4.53
N ASN A 100 4.28 7.24 -3.80
CA ASN A 100 5.03 7.01 -2.57
C ASN A 100 4.16 6.36 -1.49
N PHE A 101 2.95 6.85 -1.28
CA PHE A 101 2.02 6.28 -0.31
C PHE A 101 1.69 4.81 -0.68
N GLY A 102 1.32 4.54 -1.93
CA GLY A 102 1.03 3.20 -2.41
C GLY A 102 2.21 2.24 -2.26
N TRP A 103 3.43 2.73 -2.53
CA TRP A 103 4.66 1.96 -2.38
C TRP A 103 4.92 1.54 -0.92
N HIS A 104 4.66 2.43 0.04
CA HIS A 104 4.76 2.10 1.46
C HIS A 104 3.66 1.13 1.91
N ILE A 105 2.45 1.24 1.37
CA ILE A 105 1.33 0.39 1.74
C ILE A 105 1.44 -1.02 1.13
N VAL A 106 1.95 -1.17 -0.11
CA VAL A 106 2.06 -2.48 -0.74
C VAL A 106 3.08 -3.40 -0.05
N LYS A 107 4.12 -2.83 0.55
CA LYS A 107 5.18 -3.56 1.25
C LYS A 107 4.69 -4.54 2.33
N PRO A 108 3.83 -4.16 3.30
CA PRO A 108 3.33 -5.08 4.31
C PRO A 108 2.25 -6.05 3.80
N VAL A 109 1.75 -5.89 2.57
CA VAL A 109 0.70 -6.74 2.01
C VAL A 109 1.25 -8.09 1.56
N LYS A 110 0.49 -9.16 1.82
CA LYS A 110 0.90 -10.52 1.42
C LYS A 110 0.96 -10.67 -0.09
N SER A 111 2.07 -11.19 -0.60
CA SER A 111 2.33 -11.42 -2.04
C SER A 111 1.42 -12.49 -2.66
N ASN A 112 1.08 -12.47 -3.96
CA ASN A 112 1.26 -11.31 -4.82
C ASN A 112 0.36 -10.17 -4.35
N ALA A 113 0.90 -8.96 -4.29
CA ALA A 113 0.22 -7.80 -3.74
C ALA A 113 0.08 -6.65 -4.75
N ILE A 114 -1.12 -6.10 -4.83
CA ILE A 114 -1.43 -4.86 -5.56
C ILE A 114 -2.24 -3.95 -4.63
N VAL A 115 -1.87 -2.69 -4.60
CA VAL A 115 -2.59 -1.64 -3.87
C VAL A 115 -3.01 -0.55 -4.85
N VAL A 116 -4.27 -0.11 -4.76
CA VAL A 116 -4.80 1.02 -5.51
C VAL A 116 -5.05 2.18 -4.55
N VAL A 117 -4.57 3.35 -4.93
CA VAL A 117 -4.54 4.56 -4.11
C VAL A 117 -5.09 5.75 -4.88
N ARG A 118 -5.68 6.70 -4.17
CA ARG A 118 -5.94 8.05 -4.65
C ARG A 118 -6.11 9.01 -3.46
N ASP A 119 -5.57 10.21 -3.57
CA ASP A 119 -5.68 11.29 -2.58
C ASP A 119 -5.21 10.84 -1.17
N GLY A 120 -4.08 10.12 -1.08
CA GLY A 120 -3.51 9.60 0.16
C GLY A 120 -4.37 8.54 0.86
N ARG A 121 -5.26 7.87 0.13
CA ARG A 121 -6.15 6.81 0.64
C ARG A 121 -5.97 5.51 -0.12
N THR A 122 -5.91 4.40 0.61
CA THR A 122 -6.00 3.06 0.03
C THR A 122 -7.45 2.77 -0.36
N LEU A 123 -7.70 2.52 -1.64
CA LEU A 123 -9.03 2.27 -2.21
C LEU A 123 -9.28 0.79 -2.46
N GLY A 124 -8.21 0.04 -2.71
CA GLY A 124 -8.31 -1.39 -2.93
C GLY A 124 -6.99 -2.10 -2.67
N VAL A 125 -7.08 -3.33 -2.18
CA VAL A 125 -5.94 -4.19 -1.88
C VAL A 125 -6.22 -5.59 -2.40
N GLY A 126 -5.41 -6.05 -3.34
CA GLY A 126 -5.34 -7.45 -3.75
C GLY A 126 -4.15 -8.11 -3.07
N ALA A 127 -4.38 -9.09 -2.22
CA ALA A 127 -3.38 -9.71 -1.38
C ALA A 127 -3.38 -11.23 -1.50
N GLY A 128 -2.20 -11.85 -1.45
CA GLY A 128 -2.04 -13.29 -1.32
C GLY A 128 -2.55 -14.12 -2.50
N GLN A 129 -2.62 -13.53 -3.69
CA GLN A 129 -3.11 -14.23 -4.87
C GLN A 129 -2.02 -15.04 -5.55
N MET A 130 -2.42 -16.13 -6.23
CA MET A 130 -1.53 -17.03 -6.96
C MET A 130 -0.83 -16.35 -8.14
N ASN A 131 -1.44 -15.31 -8.71
CA ASN A 131 -0.90 -14.52 -9.78
C ASN A 131 -1.16 -13.03 -9.56
N ARG A 132 -0.37 -12.20 -10.21
CA ARG A 132 -0.41 -10.75 -10.02
C ARG A 132 -1.65 -10.10 -10.63
N ILE A 133 -2.10 -10.60 -11.78
CA ILE A 133 -3.30 -10.08 -12.42
C ILE A 133 -4.55 -10.28 -11.55
N GLY A 134 -4.67 -11.39 -10.83
CA GLY A 134 -5.76 -11.61 -9.87
C GLY A 134 -5.74 -10.62 -8.72
N SER A 135 -4.55 -10.27 -8.21
CA SER A 135 -4.41 -9.21 -7.20
C SER A 135 -4.82 -7.84 -7.75
N ALA A 136 -4.42 -7.52 -8.99
CA ALA A 136 -4.80 -6.28 -9.64
C ALA A 136 -6.32 -6.19 -9.82
N GLU A 137 -6.95 -7.26 -10.29
CA GLU A 137 -8.40 -7.32 -10.49
C GLU A 137 -9.18 -7.07 -9.18
N ILE A 138 -8.77 -7.70 -8.08
CA ILE A 138 -9.37 -7.52 -6.76
C ILE A 138 -9.24 -6.07 -6.29
N ALA A 139 -8.04 -5.50 -6.35
CA ALA A 139 -7.79 -4.14 -5.88
C ALA A 139 -8.56 -3.09 -6.70
N LEU A 140 -8.57 -3.23 -8.03
CA LEU A 140 -9.26 -2.32 -8.94
C LEU A 140 -10.78 -2.39 -8.79
N LYS A 141 -11.36 -3.59 -8.64
CA LYS A 141 -12.80 -3.77 -8.37
C LYS A 141 -13.21 -3.13 -7.04
N GLN A 142 -12.38 -3.22 -6.00
CA GLN A 142 -12.64 -2.56 -4.71
C GLN A 142 -12.66 -1.04 -4.87
N ALA A 143 -11.71 -0.46 -5.59
CA ALA A 143 -11.67 0.98 -5.87
C ALA A 143 -12.93 1.46 -6.61
N HIS A 144 -13.33 0.73 -7.65
CA HIS A 144 -14.55 1.04 -8.42
C HIS A 144 -15.82 0.89 -7.57
N ALA A 145 -15.93 -0.15 -6.75
CA ALA A 145 -17.05 -0.34 -5.83
C ALA A 145 -17.16 0.78 -4.80
N ALA A 146 -16.04 1.43 -4.46
CA ALA A 146 -15.98 2.63 -3.61
C ALA A 146 -16.29 3.93 -4.37
N GLY A 147 -16.58 3.88 -5.68
CA GLY A 147 -16.94 5.02 -6.52
C GLY A 147 -15.76 5.75 -7.17
N PHE A 148 -14.56 5.17 -7.14
CA PHE A 148 -13.35 5.77 -7.74
C PHE A 148 -13.03 5.07 -9.06
N THR A 149 -13.27 5.76 -10.18
CA THR A 149 -13.20 5.19 -11.53
C THR A 149 -12.11 5.79 -12.42
N GLU A 150 -11.42 6.84 -11.96
CA GLU A 150 -10.40 7.56 -12.73
C GLU A 150 -9.33 8.18 -11.82
N GLY A 151 -8.19 8.54 -12.39
CA GLY A 151 -7.11 9.19 -11.66
C GLY A 151 -6.49 8.29 -10.58
N LEU A 152 -6.59 6.97 -10.74
CA LEU A 152 -6.09 6.00 -9.79
C LEU A 152 -4.58 5.82 -9.95
N VAL A 153 -3.92 5.51 -8.83
CA VAL A 153 -2.52 5.12 -8.77
C VAL A 153 -2.42 3.67 -8.30
N MET A 154 -1.55 2.88 -8.91
CA MET A 154 -1.37 1.47 -8.58
C MET A 154 0.06 1.17 -8.15
N ALA A 155 0.24 0.46 -7.05
CA ALA A 155 1.53 -0.03 -6.55
C ALA A 155 1.55 -1.56 -6.54
N SER A 156 2.70 -2.15 -6.90
CA SER A 156 2.92 -3.60 -6.95
C SER A 156 4.17 -4.00 -6.18
N ASP A 157 4.10 -5.03 -5.34
CA ASP A 157 5.21 -5.58 -4.55
C ASP A 157 6.30 -6.27 -5.40
N GLY A 158 5.98 -6.63 -6.64
CA GLY A 158 6.86 -7.29 -7.60
C GLY A 158 6.65 -6.82 -9.03
N PHE A 159 7.54 -7.22 -9.94
CA PHE A 159 7.46 -6.86 -11.34
C PHE A 159 6.23 -7.47 -12.06
N PHE A 160 5.83 -6.88 -13.16
CA PHE A 160 4.80 -7.44 -14.04
C PHE A 160 5.43 -8.47 -15.00
N PRO A 161 4.99 -9.74 -14.95
CA PRO A 161 5.51 -10.75 -15.87
C PRO A 161 5.01 -10.57 -17.31
N PHE A 162 3.87 -9.86 -17.47
CA PHE A 162 3.20 -9.57 -18.75
C PHE A 162 2.62 -8.16 -18.71
N ASP A 163 2.15 -7.66 -19.85
CA ASP A 163 1.50 -6.34 -19.99
C ASP A 163 0.01 -6.35 -19.60
N ASP A 164 -0.53 -7.51 -19.20
CA ASP A 164 -1.93 -7.70 -18.83
C ASP A 164 -2.36 -6.84 -17.62
N CYS A 165 -1.48 -6.71 -16.61
CA CYS A 165 -1.74 -5.84 -15.46
C CYS A 165 -1.85 -4.38 -15.86
N VAL A 166 -1.05 -3.93 -16.83
CA VAL A 166 -1.09 -2.55 -17.35
C VAL A 166 -2.35 -2.33 -18.18
N ALA A 167 -2.71 -3.30 -19.03
CA ALA A 167 -3.93 -3.24 -19.82
C ALA A 167 -5.18 -3.15 -18.92
N LEU A 168 -5.27 -4.01 -17.91
CA LEU A 168 -6.36 -4.00 -16.94
C LEU A 168 -6.39 -2.69 -16.14
N ALA A 169 -5.23 -2.19 -15.68
CA ALA A 169 -5.13 -0.93 -14.95
C ALA A 169 -5.69 0.24 -15.76
N ALA A 170 -5.39 0.28 -17.08
CA ALA A 170 -5.92 1.31 -17.99
C ALA A 170 -7.45 1.28 -18.08
N GLU A 171 -8.07 0.10 -18.15
CA GLU A 171 -9.53 -0.08 -18.20
C GLU A 171 -10.22 0.44 -16.93
N TYR A 172 -9.51 0.40 -15.81
CA TYR A 172 -10.01 0.86 -14.50
C TYR A 172 -9.58 2.30 -14.15
N GLY A 173 -9.06 3.07 -15.10
CA GLY A 173 -8.75 4.49 -14.90
C GLY A 173 -7.49 4.76 -14.07
N VAL A 174 -6.55 3.80 -14.04
CA VAL A 174 -5.21 4.03 -13.47
C VAL A 174 -4.40 4.91 -14.41
N THR A 175 -3.76 5.91 -13.85
CA THR A 175 -2.96 6.91 -14.59
C THR A 175 -1.48 6.90 -14.21
N ALA A 176 -1.13 6.26 -13.08
CA ALA A 176 0.27 6.07 -12.69
C ALA A 176 0.47 4.72 -11.97
N ILE A 177 1.64 4.11 -12.19
CA ILE A 177 2.01 2.80 -11.64
C ILE A 177 3.41 2.87 -11.06
N VAL A 178 3.63 2.28 -9.89
CA VAL A 178 4.94 1.99 -9.31
C VAL A 178 5.12 0.48 -9.12
N GLN A 179 6.25 -0.04 -9.57
CA GLN A 179 6.61 -1.45 -9.44
C GLN A 179 8.15 -1.62 -9.48
N PRO A 180 8.70 -2.76 -9.09
CA PRO A 180 10.14 -2.97 -9.08
C PRO A 180 10.85 -2.92 -10.43
N GLY A 181 10.20 -3.36 -11.51
CA GLY A 181 10.91 -3.72 -12.73
C GLY A 181 11.75 -5.00 -12.59
N GLY A 182 12.52 -5.35 -13.62
CA GLY A 182 13.39 -6.51 -13.65
C GLY A 182 12.75 -7.77 -14.23
N SER A 183 11.65 -7.64 -14.96
CA SER A 183 11.10 -8.69 -15.82
C SER A 183 11.83 -8.71 -17.16
N VAL A 184 11.98 -9.89 -17.75
CA VAL A 184 12.43 -10.02 -19.16
C VAL A 184 11.48 -9.38 -20.15
N ARG A 185 10.27 -9.03 -19.72
CA ARG A 185 9.21 -8.38 -20.51
C ARG A 185 8.88 -6.97 -20.02
N ASP A 186 9.79 -6.30 -19.36
CA ASP A 186 9.58 -4.92 -18.90
C ASP A 186 9.23 -3.99 -20.08
N GLU A 187 9.86 -4.19 -21.24
CA GLU A 187 9.59 -3.38 -22.43
C GLU A 187 8.15 -3.54 -22.94
N ASP A 188 7.53 -4.71 -22.81
CA ASP A 188 6.13 -4.92 -23.18
C ASP A 188 5.22 -4.10 -22.26
N SER A 189 5.49 -4.10 -20.94
CA SER A 189 4.75 -3.31 -19.96
C SER A 189 4.93 -1.81 -20.17
N ILE A 190 6.16 -1.35 -20.47
CA ILE A 190 6.45 0.06 -20.75
C ILE A 190 5.71 0.51 -22.01
N ARG A 191 5.81 -0.27 -23.09
CA ARG A 191 5.11 0.02 -24.36
C ARG A 191 3.59 0.12 -24.13
N LYS A 192 3.00 -0.82 -23.38
CA LYS A 192 1.57 -0.80 -23.06
C LYS A 192 1.19 0.43 -22.25
N ALA A 193 2.00 0.81 -21.26
CA ALA A 193 1.79 2.01 -20.47
C ALA A 193 1.87 3.29 -21.33
N ASP A 194 2.84 3.37 -22.24
CA ASP A 194 2.96 4.48 -23.22
C ASP A 194 1.74 4.57 -24.13
N GLU A 195 1.25 3.44 -24.66
CA GLU A 195 0.03 3.37 -25.48
C GLU A 195 -1.20 3.88 -24.74
N LYS A 196 -1.26 3.66 -23.44
CA LYS A 196 -2.38 4.04 -22.56
C LYS A 196 -2.20 5.39 -21.87
N GLY A 197 -1.06 6.05 -22.05
CA GLY A 197 -0.74 7.32 -21.39
C GLY A 197 -0.53 7.21 -19.89
N ILE A 198 -0.12 6.03 -19.40
CA ILE A 198 0.12 5.76 -17.97
C ILE A 198 1.59 6.05 -17.65
N ALA A 199 1.85 6.82 -16.59
CA ALA A 199 3.19 6.99 -16.03
C ALA A 199 3.59 5.72 -15.27
N MET A 200 4.78 5.14 -15.56
CA MET A 200 5.27 3.95 -14.87
C MET A 200 6.67 4.22 -14.30
N LEU A 201 6.85 3.85 -13.02
CA LEU A 201 8.09 4.04 -12.29
C LEU A 201 8.64 2.70 -11.80
N PHE A 202 9.96 2.51 -11.95
CA PHE A 202 10.67 1.32 -11.53
C PHE A 202 11.56 1.62 -10.31
N THR A 203 11.28 0.98 -9.18
CA THR A 203 12.04 1.18 -7.93
C THR A 203 13.33 0.37 -7.86
N GLY A 204 13.40 -0.75 -8.57
CA GLY A 204 14.50 -1.71 -8.48
C GLY A 204 14.48 -2.55 -7.20
N GLU A 205 13.49 -2.39 -6.33
CA GLU A 205 13.33 -3.12 -5.07
C GLU A 205 12.05 -3.94 -5.08
N ARG A 206 12.09 -5.17 -4.55
CA ARG A 206 10.93 -6.05 -4.38
C ARG A 206 10.58 -6.15 -2.90
N HIS A 207 9.29 -6.19 -2.60
CA HIS A 207 8.77 -6.32 -1.24
C HIS A 207 7.95 -7.60 -1.09
N PHE A 208 8.61 -8.77 -1.23
CA PHE A 208 7.90 -10.05 -1.13
C PHE A 208 7.62 -10.41 0.33
N LYS A 209 6.34 -10.69 0.62
CA LYS A 209 5.86 -11.16 1.91
C LYS A 209 4.99 -12.40 1.72
N HIS A 210 5.52 -13.55 2.11
CA HIS A 210 4.84 -14.86 2.00
C HIS A 210 4.29 -15.37 3.33
#